data_3e95fe28883cfe035f236cf7e3964eda
#
_entry.id   3e95fe28883cfe035f236cf7e3964eda
#
_cell.length_a   1.000
_cell.length_b   1.000
_cell.length_c   1.000
_cell.angle_alpha   90.00
_cell.angle_beta   90.00
_cell.angle_gamma   90.00
#
_symmetry.space_group_name_H-M   'P 1'
#
loop_
_entity.id
_entity.type
_entity.pdbx_description
1 polymer ?
#
loop_
_entity_poly.entity_id
_entity_poly.type
_entity_poly.pdbx_seq_one_letter_code
_entity_poly.pdbx_strand_id
1 'polypeptide(L)'
;YALNSLKRYYFPITETEIYKNGIYVLFEKGETAHKVDRIVRIGTHTGNNQLPSRIKQHFVTENKDRSIFRKNIGRCILNKESSDYLEIWEIDYTTKEAKQKYGHLIDEKKQKEIEDRVSKYMRENFSFAIIEVNDKDERLYLESKLISTVSKCSICKPSEKWLGLHSPKEKIRESGLYLVNELYEEEFNEVECEEFIRRIQKGNDI
;
A
#
# COMPACT_ATOMS: atom_id res chain seq x y z
N TYR A 1 17.22 5.26 2.48
CA TYR A 1 18.01 5.49 1.25
C TYR A 1 17.99 4.24 0.36
N ALA A 2 18.38 3.06 0.85
CA ALA A 2 18.51 1.84 0.04
C ALA A 2 17.25 1.50 -0.77
N LEU A 3 16.06 1.61 -0.20
CA LEU A 3 14.79 1.36 -0.90
C LEU A 3 14.49 2.40 -2.00
N ASN A 4 15.01 3.60 -1.88
CA ASN A 4 14.90 4.64 -2.90
C ASN A 4 15.85 4.45 -4.10
N SER A 5 16.92 3.64 -3.95
CA SER A 5 17.84 3.31 -5.04
C SER A 5 17.34 2.17 -5.94
N LEU A 6 16.29 1.46 -5.53
CA LEU A 6 15.68 0.39 -6.33
C LEU A 6 15.01 0.93 -7.60
N LYS A 7 14.91 0.08 -8.64
CA LYS A 7 14.12 0.38 -9.85
C LYS A 7 12.72 0.83 -9.44
N ARG A 8 12.32 1.99 -9.95
CA ARG A 8 11.02 2.58 -9.69
C ARG A 8 10.04 2.28 -10.82
N TYR A 9 8.88 1.78 -10.45
CA TYR A 9 7.78 1.48 -11.37
C TYR A 9 6.70 2.56 -11.26
N TYR A 10 6.17 2.97 -12.41
CA TYR A 10 5.12 3.97 -12.55
C TYR A 10 3.97 3.41 -13.38
N PHE A 11 2.79 4.01 -13.30
CA PHE A 11 1.69 3.66 -14.17
C PHE A 11 1.85 4.32 -15.56
N PRO A 12 1.47 3.63 -16.68
CA PRO A 12 1.01 2.25 -16.77
C PRO A 12 2.12 1.21 -16.53
N ILE A 13 1.76 0.06 -15.94
CA ILE A 13 2.70 -1.00 -15.58
C ILE A 13 2.62 -2.12 -16.61
N THR A 14 3.77 -2.58 -17.09
CA THR A 14 3.87 -3.80 -17.88
C THR A 14 4.06 -5.00 -16.98
N GLU A 15 3.10 -5.92 -16.94
CA GLU A 15 3.11 -7.09 -16.02
C GLU A 15 4.39 -7.94 -16.16
N THR A 16 4.96 -8.03 -17.37
CA THR A 16 6.19 -8.78 -17.64
C THR A 16 7.45 -8.21 -16.98
N GLU A 17 7.39 -6.95 -16.52
CA GLU A 17 8.50 -6.31 -15.80
C GLU A 17 8.46 -6.55 -14.29
N ILE A 18 7.40 -7.17 -13.77
CA ILE A 18 7.21 -7.38 -12.34
C ILE A 18 7.74 -8.75 -11.94
N TYR A 19 8.53 -8.81 -10.90
CA TYR A 19 8.95 -10.08 -10.28
C TYR A 19 7.74 -10.92 -9.87
N LYS A 20 7.87 -12.25 -9.94
CA LYS A 20 6.79 -13.17 -9.56
C LYS A 20 6.49 -13.15 -8.07
N ASN A 21 7.54 -13.01 -7.26
CA ASN A 21 7.46 -12.96 -5.81
C ASN A 21 8.27 -11.78 -5.27
N GLY A 22 7.82 -11.18 -4.18
CA GLY A 22 8.55 -10.09 -3.55
C GLY A 22 7.72 -9.21 -2.63
N ILE A 23 8.39 -8.22 -2.10
CA ILE A 23 7.82 -7.16 -1.29
C ILE A 23 7.77 -5.89 -2.14
N TYR A 24 6.63 -5.21 -2.16
CA TYR A 24 6.51 -3.91 -2.81
C TYR A 24 6.52 -2.79 -1.78
N VAL A 25 7.16 -1.70 -2.13
CA VAL A 25 7.24 -0.47 -1.32
C VAL A 25 6.66 0.66 -2.13
N LEU A 26 5.64 1.34 -1.61
CA LEU A 26 4.95 2.44 -2.30
C LEU A 26 5.45 3.78 -1.80
N PHE A 27 5.54 4.71 -2.74
CA PHE A 27 5.87 6.10 -2.53
C PHE A 27 4.76 6.97 -3.13
N GLU A 28 4.49 8.10 -2.50
CA GLU A 28 3.45 9.03 -2.95
C GLU A 28 4.09 10.37 -3.32
N LYS A 29 3.68 10.91 -4.44
CA LYS A 29 4.20 12.15 -4.99
C LYS A 29 4.06 13.31 -4.00
N GLY A 30 5.16 13.99 -3.72
CA GLY A 30 5.20 15.12 -2.79
C GLY A 30 5.43 14.73 -1.32
N GLU A 31 5.39 13.43 -1.00
CA GLU A 31 5.74 12.94 0.33
C GLU A 31 7.24 12.64 0.42
N THR A 32 7.94 13.33 1.32
CA THR A 32 9.39 13.20 1.50
C THR A 32 9.75 12.99 2.96
N ALA A 33 10.79 12.20 3.21
CA ALA A 33 11.44 12.04 4.51
C ALA A 33 12.93 11.72 4.29
N HIS A 34 13.79 12.06 5.22
CA HIS A 34 15.23 11.82 5.08
C HIS A 34 15.85 12.37 3.76
N LYS A 35 15.27 13.43 3.18
CA LYS A 35 15.67 14.02 1.88
C LYS A 35 15.46 13.09 0.67
N VAL A 36 14.63 12.08 0.78
CA VAL A 36 14.21 11.15 -0.29
C VAL A 36 12.70 10.96 -0.25
N ASP A 37 12.14 10.23 -1.23
CA ASP A 37 10.71 9.91 -1.23
C ASP A 37 10.33 9.09 0.02
N ARG A 38 9.28 9.50 0.70
CA ARG A 38 8.76 8.82 1.88
C ARG A 38 7.99 7.57 1.50
N ILE A 39 8.27 6.50 2.22
CA ILE A 39 7.49 5.27 2.11
C ILE A 39 6.12 5.51 2.74
N VAL A 40 5.06 5.21 1.99
CA VAL A 40 3.67 5.38 2.44
C VAL A 40 2.93 4.05 2.60
N ARG A 41 3.48 2.96 2.09
CA ARG A 41 2.98 1.61 2.26
C ARG A 41 4.05 0.59 1.94
N ILE A 42 4.03 -0.53 2.65
CA ILE A 42 4.79 -1.74 2.37
C ILE A 42 3.78 -2.89 2.29
N GLY A 43 4.05 -3.88 1.47
CA GLY A 43 3.17 -5.04 1.39
C GLY A 43 3.75 -6.17 0.55
N THR A 44 3.16 -7.33 0.69
CA THR A 44 3.50 -8.53 -0.06
C THR A 44 2.24 -9.36 -0.42
N HIS A 45 2.44 -10.60 -0.76
CA HIS A 45 1.43 -11.61 -1.09
C HIS A 45 1.73 -12.93 -0.38
N THR A 46 0.71 -13.73 -0.13
CA THR A 46 0.84 -15.00 0.60
C THR A 46 1.05 -16.22 -0.30
N GLY A 47 0.50 -16.21 -1.50
CA GLY A 47 0.62 -17.31 -2.47
C GLY A 47 1.92 -17.24 -3.27
N ASN A 48 2.24 -18.30 -4.00
CA ASN A 48 3.40 -18.33 -4.89
C ASN A 48 3.09 -17.62 -6.22
N ASN A 49 4.04 -16.87 -6.75
CA ASN A 49 3.94 -16.14 -8.04
C ASN A 49 2.76 -15.15 -8.12
N GLN A 50 2.34 -14.56 -7.00
CA GLN A 50 1.15 -13.71 -6.95
C GLN A 50 1.43 -12.20 -6.88
N LEU A 51 2.69 -11.77 -6.91
CA LEU A 51 3.02 -10.35 -6.85
C LEU A 51 2.39 -9.54 -8.00
N PRO A 52 2.48 -9.98 -9.29
CA PRO A 52 1.83 -9.25 -10.39
C PRO A 52 0.33 -9.12 -10.18
N SER A 53 -0.36 -10.20 -9.77
CA SER A 53 -1.77 -10.18 -9.45
C SER A 53 -2.11 -9.21 -8.31
N ARG A 54 -1.26 -9.15 -7.28
CA ARG A 54 -1.44 -8.23 -6.15
C ARG A 54 -1.31 -6.77 -6.57
N ILE A 55 -0.31 -6.45 -7.38
CA ILE A 55 -0.14 -5.10 -7.94
C ILE A 55 -1.33 -4.74 -8.84
N LYS A 56 -1.82 -5.68 -9.67
CA LYS A 56 -3.01 -5.48 -10.49
C LYS A 56 -4.26 -5.19 -9.65
N GLN A 57 -4.47 -5.92 -8.54
CA GLN A 57 -5.57 -5.66 -7.60
C GLN A 57 -5.52 -4.25 -7.01
N HIS A 58 -4.33 -3.71 -6.78
CA HIS A 58 -4.19 -2.35 -6.27
C HIS A 58 -4.50 -1.31 -7.33
N PHE A 59 -3.88 -1.41 -8.50
CA PHE A 59 -3.82 -0.31 -9.45
C PHE A 59 -4.75 -0.44 -10.66
N VAL A 60 -5.20 -1.65 -11.00
CA VAL A 60 -5.98 -1.92 -12.22
C VAL A 60 -7.40 -2.33 -11.90
N THR A 61 -7.56 -3.31 -10.99
CA THR A 61 -8.88 -3.86 -10.66
C THR A 61 -9.65 -2.89 -9.78
N GLU A 62 -10.76 -2.36 -10.29
CA GLU A 62 -11.61 -1.41 -9.57
C GLU A 62 -12.53 -2.13 -8.59
N ASN A 63 -11.93 -2.62 -7.50
CA ASN A 63 -12.64 -3.36 -6.45
C ASN A 63 -11.96 -3.16 -5.09
N LYS A 64 -12.55 -2.31 -4.26
CA LYS A 64 -12.07 -1.99 -2.91
C LYS A 64 -11.99 -3.21 -1.99
N ASP A 65 -12.86 -4.20 -2.19
CA ASP A 65 -12.94 -5.37 -1.32
C ASP A 65 -11.89 -6.44 -1.66
N ARG A 66 -11.20 -6.29 -2.81
CA ARG A 66 -10.01 -7.08 -3.18
C ARG A 66 -8.69 -6.40 -2.81
N SER A 67 -8.75 -5.12 -2.44
CA SER A 67 -7.56 -4.34 -2.11
C SER A 67 -7.83 -3.39 -0.93
N ILE A 68 -7.38 -3.77 0.26
CA ILE A 68 -7.48 -2.91 1.44
C ILE A 68 -6.75 -1.56 1.22
N PHE A 69 -5.75 -1.50 0.34
CA PHE A 69 -5.10 -0.25 -0.01
C PHE A 69 -6.06 0.68 -0.75
N ARG A 70 -6.74 0.20 -1.80
CA ARG A 70 -7.80 0.95 -2.48
C ARG A 70 -8.89 1.40 -1.51
N LYS A 71 -9.33 0.49 -0.64
CA LYS A 71 -10.33 0.78 0.38
C LYS A 71 -9.87 1.92 1.29
N ASN A 72 -8.61 1.94 1.71
CA ASN A 72 -8.05 3.01 2.53
C ASN A 72 -7.97 4.35 1.78
N ILE A 73 -7.57 4.37 0.51
CA ILE A 73 -7.57 5.60 -0.31
C ILE A 73 -9.00 6.16 -0.44
N GLY A 74 -9.98 5.29 -0.75
CA GLY A 74 -11.38 5.70 -0.83
C GLY A 74 -11.92 6.25 0.49
N ARG A 75 -11.57 5.63 1.63
CA ARG A 75 -11.87 6.15 2.98
C ARG A 75 -11.37 7.57 3.16
N CYS A 76 -10.12 7.81 2.78
CA CYS A 76 -9.50 9.14 2.93
C CYS A 76 -10.18 10.18 2.04
N ILE A 77 -10.51 9.83 0.79
CA ILE A 77 -11.21 10.73 -0.14
C ILE A 77 -12.59 11.09 0.41
N LEU A 78 -13.39 10.07 0.79
CA LEU A 78 -14.76 10.27 1.28
C LEU A 78 -14.80 11.02 2.61
N ASN A 79 -13.90 10.70 3.54
CA ASN A 79 -13.85 11.38 4.84
C ASN A 79 -13.39 12.84 4.70
N LYS A 80 -12.45 13.12 3.81
CA LYS A 80 -12.04 14.49 3.48
C LYS A 80 -13.19 15.37 3.01
N GLU A 81 -14.15 14.76 2.31
CA GLU A 81 -15.34 15.42 1.75
C GLU A 81 -16.56 15.36 2.67
N SER A 82 -16.42 14.76 3.86
CA SER A 82 -17.54 14.51 4.79
C SER A 82 -18.71 13.78 4.11
N SER A 83 -18.41 12.82 3.25
CA SER A 83 -19.40 12.09 2.45
C SER A 83 -20.12 11.02 3.27
N ASP A 84 -21.44 11.04 3.28
CA ASP A 84 -22.28 10.01 3.90
C ASP A 84 -22.07 8.61 3.29
N TYR A 85 -21.52 8.55 2.09
CA TYR A 85 -21.20 7.27 1.42
C TYR A 85 -20.04 6.51 2.08
N LEU A 86 -19.32 7.11 3.02
CA LEU A 86 -18.23 6.45 3.75
C LEU A 86 -18.70 5.18 4.47
N GLU A 87 -19.88 5.20 5.10
CA GLU A 87 -20.44 4.02 5.77
C GLU A 87 -20.75 2.89 4.79
N ILE A 88 -21.28 3.24 3.61
CA ILE A 88 -21.55 2.27 2.53
C ILE A 88 -20.21 1.71 1.97
N TRP A 89 -19.18 2.55 1.83
CA TRP A 89 -17.86 2.15 1.39
C TRP A 89 -17.19 1.12 2.32
N GLU A 90 -17.52 1.14 3.62
CA GLU A 90 -17.00 0.17 4.59
C GLU A 90 -17.54 -1.25 4.40
N ILE A 91 -18.72 -1.40 3.84
CA ILE A 91 -19.36 -2.70 3.69
C ILE A 91 -18.57 -3.56 2.68
N ASP A 92 -18.31 -4.81 3.05
CA ASP A 92 -17.70 -5.81 2.16
C ASP A 92 -18.80 -6.58 1.42
N TYR A 93 -18.76 -6.55 0.10
CA TYR A 93 -19.73 -7.20 -0.78
C TYR A 93 -19.21 -8.47 -1.47
N THR A 94 -18.15 -9.07 -0.95
CA THR A 94 -17.54 -10.24 -1.59
C THR A 94 -18.40 -11.50 -1.48
N THR A 95 -19.22 -11.63 -0.44
CA THR A 95 -20.05 -12.83 -0.22
C THR A 95 -21.49 -12.68 -0.75
N LYS A 96 -22.16 -13.81 -1.01
CA LYS A 96 -23.57 -13.82 -1.43
C LYS A 96 -24.50 -13.26 -0.35
N GLU A 97 -24.21 -13.61 0.90
CA GLU A 97 -24.95 -13.18 2.09
C GLU A 97 -24.85 -11.65 2.24
N ALA A 98 -23.65 -11.10 2.08
CA ALA A 98 -23.46 -9.65 2.14
C ALA A 98 -24.21 -8.93 1.02
N LYS A 99 -24.20 -9.47 -0.19
CA LYS A 99 -24.98 -8.94 -1.33
C LYS A 99 -26.48 -8.96 -1.07
N GLN A 100 -27.02 -10.04 -0.51
CA GLN A 100 -28.44 -10.13 -0.15
C GLN A 100 -28.81 -9.13 0.95
N LYS A 101 -27.98 -9.01 1.97
CA LYS A 101 -28.23 -8.17 3.15
C LYS A 101 -28.09 -6.68 2.87
N TYR A 102 -27.09 -6.30 2.12
CA TYR A 102 -26.71 -4.88 1.96
C TYR A 102 -26.81 -4.36 0.52
N GLY A 103 -27.13 -5.20 -0.46
CA GLY A 103 -27.15 -4.82 -1.87
C GLY A 103 -28.09 -3.65 -2.18
N HIS A 104 -29.20 -3.53 -1.43
CA HIS A 104 -30.16 -2.44 -1.57
C HIS A 104 -29.62 -1.07 -1.11
N LEU A 105 -28.51 -1.04 -0.37
CA LEU A 105 -27.84 0.19 0.09
C LEU A 105 -26.83 0.72 -0.93
N ILE A 106 -26.45 -0.11 -1.93
CA ILE A 106 -25.42 0.26 -2.89
C ILE A 106 -26.05 1.04 -4.04
N ASP A 107 -25.60 2.26 -4.21
CA ASP A 107 -25.71 2.96 -5.48
C ASP A 107 -24.53 2.55 -6.36
N GLU A 108 -24.77 1.67 -7.34
CA GLU A 108 -23.70 1.14 -8.23
C GLU A 108 -23.01 2.25 -9.02
N LYS A 109 -23.76 3.30 -9.42
CA LYS A 109 -23.20 4.45 -10.15
C LYS A 109 -22.23 5.23 -9.26
N LYS A 110 -22.63 5.51 -8.04
CA LYS A 110 -21.81 6.20 -7.05
C LYS A 110 -20.61 5.37 -6.61
N GLN A 111 -20.82 4.06 -6.42
CA GLN A 111 -19.72 3.13 -6.14
C GLN A 111 -18.65 3.15 -7.25
N LYS A 112 -19.09 3.09 -8.51
CA LYS A 112 -18.21 3.15 -9.68
C LYS A 112 -17.47 4.48 -9.76
N GLU A 113 -18.15 5.60 -9.56
CA GLU A 113 -17.56 6.93 -9.54
C GLU A 113 -16.41 7.02 -8.50
N ILE A 114 -16.64 6.49 -7.30
CA ILE A 114 -15.63 6.51 -6.24
C ILE A 114 -14.45 5.60 -6.60
N GLU A 115 -14.70 4.40 -7.15
CA GLU A 115 -13.63 3.51 -7.62
C GLU A 115 -12.80 4.16 -8.75
N ASP A 116 -13.42 4.89 -9.66
CA ASP A 116 -12.74 5.64 -10.73
C ASP A 116 -11.85 6.74 -10.14
N ARG A 117 -12.34 7.47 -9.14
CA ARG A 117 -11.58 8.50 -8.43
C ARG A 117 -10.39 7.91 -7.66
N VAL A 118 -10.60 6.79 -6.99
CA VAL A 118 -9.51 6.03 -6.32
C VAL A 118 -8.48 5.59 -7.34
N SER A 119 -8.90 5.03 -8.47
CA SER A 119 -7.99 4.58 -9.55
C SER A 119 -7.18 5.73 -10.12
N LYS A 120 -7.83 6.85 -10.40
CA LYS A 120 -7.17 8.06 -10.90
C LYS A 120 -6.13 8.55 -9.89
N TYR A 121 -6.52 8.73 -8.63
CA TYR A 121 -5.62 9.20 -7.58
C TYR A 121 -4.39 8.30 -7.46
N MET A 122 -4.61 6.97 -7.41
CA MET A 122 -3.53 6.01 -7.25
C MET A 122 -2.56 6.02 -8.44
N ARG A 123 -3.07 6.07 -9.65
CA ARG A 123 -2.24 6.05 -10.88
C ARG A 123 -1.43 7.33 -11.07
N GLU A 124 -1.97 8.47 -10.66
CA GLU A 124 -1.32 9.78 -10.81
C GLU A 124 -0.30 10.10 -9.71
N ASN A 125 -0.48 9.51 -8.52
CA ASN A 125 0.28 9.92 -7.34
C ASN A 125 1.22 8.85 -6.79
N PHE A 126 1.05 7.56 -7.14
CA PHE A 126 1.90 6.52 -6.59
C PHE A 126 2.91 5.96 -7.58
N SER A 127 4.08 5.65 -7.04
CA SER A 127 5.09 4.81 -7.66
C SER A 127 5.49 3.72 -6.67
N PHE A 128 6.13 2.66 -7.15
CA PHE A 128 6.59 1.61 -6.25
C PHE A 128 7.94 1.03 -6.67
N ALA A 129 8.62 0.43 -5.71
CA ALA A 129 9.79 -0.41 -5.92
C ALA A 129 9.49 -1.82 -5.45
N ILE A 130 10.23 -2.81 -5.94
CA ILE A 130 10.08 -4.22 -5.58
C ILE A 130 11.42 -4.75 -5.09
N ILE A 131 11.36 -5.52 -4.01
CA ILE A 131 12.44 -6.36 -3.51
C ILE A 131 12.08 -7.80 -3.85
N GLU A 132 12.86 -8.46 -4.70
CA GLU A 132 12.62 -9.86 -5.01
C GLU A 132 12.92 -10.75 -3.80
N VAL A 133 11.91 -11.51 -3.37
CA VAL A 133 12.02 -12.48 -2.28
C VAL A 133 11.15 -13.69 -2.63
N ASN A 134 11.79 -14.81 -2.96
CA ASN A 134 11.10 -15.99 -3.46
C ASN A 134 10.54 -16.86 -2.33
N ASP A 135 11.23 -16.97 -1.21
CA ASP A 135 10.74 -17.69 -0.03
C ASP A 135 9.59 -16.94 0.65
N LYS A 136 8.53 -17.66 1.01
CA LYS A 136 7.32 -17.07 1.59
C LYS A 136 7.54 -16.58 3.01
N ASP A 137 8.19 -17.38 3.84
CA ASP A 137 8.32 -17.08 5.26
C ASP A 137 9.31 -15.93 5.45
N GLU A 138 10.39 -15.93 4.66
CA GLU A 138 11.31 -14.79 4.57
C GLU A 138 10.60 -13.52 4.11
N ARG A 139 9.72 -13.61 3.13
CA ARG A 139 8.95 -12.48 2.60
C ARG A 139 8.07 -11.84 3.67
N LEU A 140 7.34 -12.67 4.43
CA LEU A 140 6.47 -12.20 5.51
C LEU A 140 7.29 -11.61 6.66
N TYR A 141 8.39 -12.24 7.02
CA TYR A 141 9.31 -11.73 8.04
C TYR A 141 9.86 -10.34 7.66
N LEU A 142 10.41 -10.21 6.46
CA LEU A 142 10.96 -8.94 5.99
C LEU A 142 9.90 -7.85 5.83
N GLU A 143 8.67 -8.19 5.40
CA GLU A 143 7.54 -7.24 5.34
C GLU A 143 7.25 -6.68 6.73
N SER A 144 7.09 -7.54 7.74
CA SER A 144 6.81 -7.14 9.12
C SER A 144 7.92 -6.25 9.69
N LYS A 145 9.18 -6.66 9.57
CA LYS A 145 10.35 -5.88 10.01
C LYS A 145 10.42 -4.51 9.33
N LEU A 146 10.20 -4.44 8.02
CA LEU A 146 10.20 -3.19 7.26
C LEU A 146 9.08 -2.25 7.71
N ILE A 147 7.86 -2.76 7.88
CA ILE A 147 6.71 -1.97 8.34
C ILE A 147 7.01 -1.40 9.73
N SER A 148 7.48 -2.24 10.66
CA SER A 148 7.81 -1.82 12.02
C SER A 148 8.92 -0.78 12.05
N THR A 149 10.00 -0.99 11.29
CA THR A 149 11.11 -0.02 11.20
C THR A 149 10.65 1.34 10.70
N VAL A 150 9.81 1.36 9.63
CA VAL A 150 9.32 2.63 9.08
C VAL A 150 8.31 3.31 10.01
N SER A 151 7.39 2.55 10.62
CA SER A 151 6.35 3.10 11.50
C SER A 151 6.90 3.70 12.79
N LYS A 152 8.03 3.17 13.30
CA LYS A 152 8.71 3.69 14.49
C LYS A 152 9.62 4.89 14.21
N CYS A 153 9.92 5.17 12.94
CA CYS A 153 10.80 6.27 12.58
C CYS A 153 10.17 7.63 12.88
N SER A 154 10.77 8.40 13.78
CA SER A 154 10.29 9.73 14.18
C SER A 154 10.41 10.79 13.07
N ILE A 155 11.26 10.56 12.07
CA ILE A 155 11.51 11.48 10.95
C ILE A 155 10.59 11.19 9.76
N CYS A 156 10.08 9.96 9.63
CA CYS A 156 9.18 9.53 8.55
C CYS A 156 7.72 10.03 8.73
N LYS A 157 7.56 11.26 9.23
CA LYS A 157 6.21 11.83 9.41
C LYS A 157 5.62 12.29 8.09
N PRO A 158 4.29 12.15 7.91
CA PRO A 158 3.60 12.63 6.72
C PRO A 158 3.63 14.16 6.63
N SER A 159 3.56 14.69 5.41
CA SER A 159 3.33 16.12 5.20
C SER A 159 1.92 16.51 5.64
N GLU A 160 1.70 17.81 5.93
CA GLU A 160 0.37 18.35 6.28
C GLU A 160 -0.67 18.15 5.16
N LYS A 161 -0.23 17.93 3.93
CA LYS A 161 -1.09 17.74 2.75
C LYS A 161 -1.36 16.27 2.43
N TRP A 162 -0.76 15.36 3.17
CA TRP A 162 -0.92 13.93 2.91
C TRP A 162 -2.39 13.49 3.01
N LEU A 163 -2.89 12.84 1.97
CA LEU A 163 -4.28 12.37 1.93
C LEU A 163 -4.62 11.45 3.11
N GLY A 164 -3.66 10.64 3.58
CA GLY A 164 -3.85 9.72 4.69
C GLY A 164 -4.20 10.37 6.04
N LEU A 165 -3.96 11.68 6.22
CA LEU A 165 -4.41 12.42 7.41
C LEU A 165 -5.94 12.49 7.51
N HIS A 166 -6.63 12.31 6.40
CA HIS A 166 -8.09 12.22 6.36
C HIS A 166 -8.62 10.80 6.55
N SER A 167 -7.76 9.82 6.89
CA SER A 167 -8.23 8.45 7.17
C SER A 167 -9.11 8.42 8.42
N PRO A 168 -10.27 7.71 8.41
CA PRO A 168 -11.00 7.43 9.64
C PRO A 168 -10.25 6.45 10.57
N LYS A 169 -9.22 5.75 10.04
CA LYS A 169 -8.37 4.85 10.82
C LYS A 169 -7.22 5.62 11.46
N GLU A 170 -7.26 5.75 12.79
CA GLU A 170 -6.25 6.45 13.58
C GLU A 170 -4.83 5.94 13.31
N LYS A 171 -4.64 4.61 13.29
CA LYS A 171 -3.35 3.97 13.00
C LYS A 171 -2.71 4.45 11.69
N ILE A 172 -3.51 4.76 10.65
CA ILE A 172 -3.00 5.31 9.38
C ILE A 172 -2.50 6.72 9.58
N ARG A 173 -3.26 7.57 10.27
CA ARG A 173 -2.88 8.97 10.52
C ARG A 173 -1.61 9.08 11.35
N GLU A 174 -1.47 8.24 12.38
CA GLU A 174 -0.34 8.26 13.32
C GLU A 174 0.94 7.68 12.70
N SER A 175 0.83 6.53 12.02
CA SER A 175 1.99 5.86 11.43
C SER A 175 2.49 6.54 10.15
N GLY A 176 1.65 7.31 9.46
CA GLY A 176 1.96 7.83 8.14
C GLY A 176 1.95 6.76 7.03
N LEU A 177 1.38 5.59 7.29
CA LEU A 177 1.35 4.46 6.35
C LEU A 177 -0.10 4.05 6.04
N TYR A 178 -0.44 3.79 4.76
CA TYR A 178 -1.76 3.27 4.37
C TYR A 178 -1.94 1.79 4.74
N LEU A 179 -1.69 1.44 6.01
CA LEU A 179 -1.88 0.10 6.57
C LEU A 179 -2.15 0.19 8.09
N VAL A 180 -2.61 -0.90 8.68
CA VAL A 180 -2.99 -0.95 10.12
C VAL A 180 -2.39 -2.14 10.86
N ASN A 181 -1.80 -3.10 10.12
CA ASN A 181 -1.17 -4.29 10.69
C ASN A 181 0.35 -4.14 10.69
N GLU A 182 1.03 -4.94 11.51
CA GLU A 182 2.49 -4.99 11.64
C GLU A 182 3.15 -3.66 12.07
N LEU A 183 2.35 -2.68 12.49
CA LEU A 183 2.84 -1.41 12.98
C LEU A 183 3.41 -1.56 14.39
N TYR A 184 4.59 -0.97 14.61
CA TYR A 184 5.23 -0.88 15.93
C TYR A 184 5.61 -2.24 16.56
N GLU A 185 5.68 -3.29 15.75
CA GLU A 185 6.16 -4.61 16.15
C GLU A 185 7.70 -4.62 16.29
N GLU A 186 8.36 -5.73 16.10
CA GLU A 186 9.82 -5.81 16.15
C GLU A 186 10.46 -5.21 14.89
N GLU A 187 11.29 -4.19 15.05
CA GLU A 187 12.05 -3.55 13.97
C GLU A 187 13.35 -4.27 13.66
N PHE A 188 14.00 -3.94 12.56
CA PHE A 188 15.36 -4.40 12.30
C PHE A 188 16.32 -3.88 13.37
N ASN A 189 17.16 -4.78 13.90
CA ASN A 189 18.36 -4.37 14.61
C ASN A 189 19.44 -3.90 13.62
N GLU A 190 20.56 -3.37 14.12
CA GLU A 190 21.63 -2.82 13.28
C GLU A 190 22.22 -3.85 12.30
N VAL A 191 22.46 -5.07 12.76
CA VAL A 191 23.04 -6.15 11.95
C VAL A 191 22.08 -6.58 10.84
N GLU A 192 20.82 -6.84 11.19
CA GLU A 192 19.77 -7.17 10.22
C GLU A 192 19.58 -6.06 9.17
N CYS A 193 19.64 -4.79 9.61
CA CYS A 193 19.53 -3.64 8.72
C CYS A 193 20.68 -3.59 7.71
N GLU A 194 21.93 -3.79 8.17
CA GLU A 194 23.09 -3.83 7.29
C GLU A 194 23.06 -5.00 6.30
N GLU A 195 22.62 -6.18 6.75
CA GLU A 195 22.46 -7.35 5.88
C GLU A 195 21.39 -7.12 4.82
N PHE A 196 20.28 -6.54 5.21
CA PHE A 196 19.20 -6.17 4.29
C PHE A 196 19.66 -5.13 3.26
N ILE A 197 20.38 -4.09 3.68
CA ILE A 197 20.95 -3.07 2.77
C ILE A 197 21.93 -3.72 1.77
N ARG A 198 22.83 -4.57 2.24
CA ARG A 198 23.78 -5.30 1.37
C ARG A 198 23.06 -6.17 0.33
N ARG A 199 21.96 -6.81 0.72
CA ARG A 199 21.13 -7.61 -0.19
C ARG A 199 20.52 -6.75 -1.31
N ILE A 200 19.96 -5.60 -0.96
CA ILE A 200 19.38 -4.67 -1.94
C ILE A 200 20.43 -4.19 -2.94
N GLN A 201 21.63 -3.82 -2.46
CA GLN A 201 22.70 -3.34 -3.30
C GLN A 201 23.19 -4.40 -4.29
N LYS A 202 23.38 -5.65 -3.84
CA LYS A 202 23.77 -6.78 -4.70
C LYS A 202 22.71 -7.13 -5.76
N GLY A 203 21.43 -6.96 -5.45
CA GLY A 203 20.34 -7.18 -6.41
C GLY A 203 20.22 -6.09 -7.49
N ASN A 204 20.83 -4.92 -7.27
CA ASN A 204 20.87 -3.83 -8.24
C ASN A 204 22.07 -3.91 -9.22
N ASP A 205 23.02 -4.81 -8.96
CA ASP A 205 24.24 -4.99 -9.79
C ASP A 205 24.06 -6.08 -10.88
N ILE A 206 22.83 -6.58 -11.09
CA ILE A 206 22.44 -7.52 -12.15
C ILE A 206 21.46 -6.80 -13.10
#